data_a55e4c577dc542406a8b59ffc013386f
#
_entry.id   a55e4c577dc542406a8b59ffc013386f
#
_cell.length_a   1.000
_cell.length_b   1.000
_cell.length_c   1.000
_cell.angle_alpha   90.00
_cell.angle_beta   90.00
_cell.angle_gamma   90.00
#
_symmetry.space_group_name_H-M   'P 1'
#
loop_
_entity.id
_entity.type
_entity.pdbx_description
1 polymer ?
#
loop_
_entity_poly.entity_id
_entity_poly.type
_entity_poly.pdbx_seq_one_letter_code
_entity_poly.pdbx_strand_id
1 'polypeptide(L)'
;LVLPEHLNHYGFLFGGNLLKWVDEYAYIAATIEFPGCNFVTIGMDRVEFRKSVRQGTILKFLVEKTTEGSTSVQYLVHVYRCTNLEEKNFIFSTHVTLVRVDGQGRKIPLQGTGKEKS
;
A
#
# COMPACT_ATOMS: atom_id res chain seq x y z
N LEU A 1 -8.29 -12.44 1.62
CA LEU A 1 -9.40 -13.23 1.09
C LEU A 1 -10.49 -12.33 0.54
N VAL A 2 -10.87 -12.56 -0.71
CA VAL A 2 -11.92 -11.77 -1.36
C VAL A 2 -13.27 -12.35 -0.99
N LEU A 3 -14.09 -11.57 -0.28
CA LEU A 3 -15.40 -11.97 0.19
C LEU A 3 -16.49 -11.36 -0.71
N PRO A 4 -17.74 -11.86 -0.63
CA PRO A 4 -18.81 -11.32 -1.48
C PRO A 4 -19.01 -9.83 -1.33
N GLU A 5 -18.83 -9.27 -0.14
CA GLU A 5 -19.01 -7.85 0.10
C GLU A 5 -17.96 -6.99 -0.59
N HIS A 6 -16.89 -7.59 -1.09
CA HIS A 6 -15.82 -6.85 -1.76
C HIS A 6 -16.04 -6.76 -3.27
N LEU A 7 -17.10 -7.35 -3.78
CA LEU A 7 -17.34 -7.45 -5.22
C LEU A 7 -18.15 -6.28 -5.74
N ASN A 8 -17.90 -5.95 -7.01
CA ASN A 8 -18.73 -4.98 -7.70
C ASN A 8 -19.96 -5.70 -8.27
N HIS A 9 -20.80 -4.97 -8.98
CA HIS A 9 -22.05 -5.55 -9.51
C HIS A 9 -21.83 -6.54 -10.66
N TYR A 10 -20.61 -6.67 -11.15
CA TYR A 10 -20.26 -7.68 -12.15
C TYR A 10 -19.70 -8.95 -11.53
N GLY A 11 -19.56 -8.99 -10.21
CA GLY A 11 -19.07 -10.19 -9.53
C GLY A 11 -17.55 -10.27 -9.42
N PHE A 12 -16.84 -9.17 -9.66
CA PHE A 12 -15.40 -9.12 -9.51
C PHE A 12 -15.02 -8.17 -8.39
N LEU A 13 -13.83 -8.37 -7.83
CA LEU A 13 -13.32 -7.50 -6.77
C LEU A 13 -13.41 -6.04 -7.21
N PHE A 14 -14.05 -5.22 -6.38
CA PHE A 14 -14.16 -3.79 -6.64
C PHE A 14 -12.79 -3.14 -6.49
N GLY A 15 -12.38 -2.36 -7.51
CA GLY A 15 -11.07 -1.72 -7.50
C GLY A 15 -10.83 -0.82 -6.30
N GLY A 16 -11.88 -0.16 -5.82
CA GLY A 16 -11.77 0.69 -4.64
C GLY A 16 -11.38 -0.08 -3.39
N ASN A 17 -11.87 -1.32 -3.25
CA ASN A 17 -11.48 -2.16 -2.12
C ASN A 17 -10.00 -2.52 -2.22
N LEU A 18 -9.54 -2.84 -3.41
CA LEU A 18 -8.14 -3.18 -3.61
C LEU A 18 -7.24 -1.98 -3.28
N LEU A 19 -7.61 -0.80 -3.74
CA LEU A 19 -6.85 0.41 -3.45
C LEU A 19 -6.81 0.72 -1.96
N LYS A 20 -7.91 0.48 -1.27
CA LYS A 20 -7.97 0.66 0.18
C LYS A 20 -6.98 -0.25 0.88
N TRP A 21 -6.96 -1.52 0.51
CA TRP A 21 -6.05 -2.48 1.12
C TRP A 21 -4.59 -2.13 0.84
N VAL A 22 -4.30 -1.71 -0.38
CA VAL A 22 -2.95 -1.31 -0.76
C VAL A 22 -2.50 -0.12 0.08
N ASP A 23 -3.38 0.85 0.26
CA ASP A 23 -3.08 2.03 1.07
C ASP A 23 -2.81 1.64 2.52
N GLU A 24 -3.65 0.77 3.07
CA GLU A 24 -3.48 0.32 4.45
C GLU A 24 -2.15 -0.40 4.66
N TYR A 25 -1.77 -1.28 3.74
CA TYR A 25 -0.53 -2.01 3.89
C TYR A 25 0.70 -1.12 3.74
N ALA A 26 0.65 -0.14 2.85
CA ALA A 26 1.72 0.83 2.73
C ALA A 26 1.84 1.65 4.02
N TYR A 27 0.72 2.05 4.58
CA TYR A 27 0.69 2.78 5.85
C TYR A 27 1.30 1.94 6.98
N ILE A 28 0.93 0.66 7.04
CA ILE A 28 1.47 -0.23 8.05
C ILE A 28 2.99 -0.36 7.90
N ALA A 29 3.47 -0.51 6.66
CA ALA A 29 4.90 -0.61 6.41
C ALA A 29 5.64 0.63 6.88
N ALA A 30 5.10 1.81 6.58
CA ALA A 30 5.70 3.07 7.01
C ALA A 30 5.71 3.19 8.53
N THR A 31 4.62 2.79 9.18
CA THR A 31 4.49 2.86 10.63
C THR A 31 5.51 1.95 11.31
N ILE A 32 5.75 0.79 10.74
CA ILE A 32 6.73 -0.15 11.30
C ILE A 32 8.15 0.37 11.09
N GLU A 33 8.41 0.90 9.91
CA GLU A 33 9.76 1.37 9.58
C GLU A 33 10.13 2.66 10.32
N PHE A 34 9.16 3.52 10.55
CA PHE A 34 9.38 4.82 11.22
C PHE A 34 8.48 4.91 12.45
N PRO A 35 8.83 4.20 13.52
CA PRO A 35 7.99 4.18 14.74
C PRO A 35 7.82 5.57 15.33
N GLY A 36 6.62 5.86 15.80
CA GLY A 36 6.33 7.15 16.41
C GLY A 36 5.98 8.24 15.43
N CYS A 37 5.99 7.96 14.14
CA CYS A 37 5.61 8.93 13.13
C CYS A 37 4.16 8.75 12.73
N ASN A 38 3.51 9.87 12.41
CA ASN A 38 2.17 9.85 11.84
C ASN A 38 2.28 10.12 10.36
N PHE A 39 1.57 9.36 9.55
CA PHE A 39 1.64 9.48 8.11
C PHE A 39 0.27 9.75 7.50
N VAL A 40 0.29 10.49 6.39
CA VAL A 40 -0.87 10.60 5.51
C VAL A 40 -0.43 10.22 4.12
N THR A 41 -1.33 9.57 3.37
CA THR A 41 -1.08 9.23 1.99
C THR A 41 -1.37 10.45 1.15
N ILE A 42 -0.41 10.86 0.33
CA ILE A 42 -0.60 12.01 -0.55
C ILE A 42 -0.77 11.63 -2.00
N GLY A 43 -0.55 10.37 -2.34
CA GLY A 43 -0.77 9.96 -3.72
C GLY A 43 -0.52 8.50 -3.95
N MET A 44 -1.16 8.01 -4.99
CA MET A 44 -0.91 6.71 -5.58
C MET A 44 -0.74 6.94 -7.06
N ASP A 45 0.36 6.46 -7.62
CA ASP A 45 0.59 6.66 -9.04
C ASP A 45 1.02 5.36 -9.69
N ARG A 46 1.04 5.36 -11.03
CA ARG A 46 1.36 4.19 -11.83
C ARG A 46 0.50 3.00 -11.42
N VAL A 47 -0.81 3.26 -11.34
CA VAL A 47 -1.78 2.21 -11.01
C VAL A 47 -1.93 1.29 -12.20
N GLU A 48 -1.64 0.00 -12.01
CA GLU A 48 -1.76 -0.99 -13.07
C GLU A 48 -2.64 -2.14 -12.61
N PHE A 49 -3.79 -2.29 -13.25
CA PHE A 49 -4.66 -3.45 -13.08
C PHE A 49 -4.39 -4.42 -14.22
N ARG A 50 -4.01 -5.64 -13.90
CA ARG A 50 -3.72 -6.64 -14.90
C ARG A 50 -4.83 -7.66 -15.08
N LYS A 51 -5.55 -7.99 -14.00
CA LYS A 51 -6.54 -9.05 -14.03
C LYS A 51 -7.70 -8.75 -13.09
N SER A 52 -8.87 -9.23 -13.47
CA SER A 52 -10.03 -9.23 -12.57
C SER A 52 -9.86 -10.30 -11.51
N VAL A 53 -10.46 -10.09 -10.35
CA VAL A 53 -10.33 -11.00 -9.22
C VAL A 53 -11.73 -11.44 -8.79
N ARG A 54 -11.89 -12.74 -8.56
CA ARG A 54 -13.18 -13.32 -8.19
C ARG A 54 -13.23 -13.57 -6.70
N GLN A 55 -14.47 -13.81 -6.23
CA GLN A 55 -14.71 -14.21 -4.85
C GLN A 55 -13.90 -15.45 -4.52
N GLY A 56 -13.38 -15.50 -3.30
CA GLY A 56 -12.63 -16.66 -2.83
C GLY A 56 -11.16 -16.61 -3.15
N THR A 57 -10.72 -15.61 -3.90
CA THR A 57 -9.29 -15.46 -4.21
C THR A 57 -8.54 -15.01 -2.97
N ILE A 58 -7.40 -15.64 -2.73
CA ILE A 58 -6.50 -15.19 -1.69
C ILE A 58 -5.43 -14.33 -2.35
N LEU A 59 -5.27 -13.12 -1.82
CA LEU A 59 -4.33 -12.16 -2.36
C LEU A 59 -3.08 -12.09 -1.50
N LYS A 60 -1.95 -11.86 -2.14
CA LYS A 60 -0.69 -11.65 -1.46
C LYS A 60 -0.20 -10.26 -1.82
N PHE A 61 0.13 -9.48 -0.80
CA PHE A 61 0.60 -8.11 -0.97
C PHE A 61 2.09 -8.06 -0.62
N LEU A 62 2.88 -7.56 -1.53
CA LEU A 62 4.30 -7.33 -1.29
C LEU A 62 4.54 -5.83 -1.29
N VAL A 63 5.10 -5.33 -0.20
CA VAL A 63 5.31 -3.90 -0.01
C VAL A 63 6.80 -3.65 0.14
N GLU A 64 7.33 -2.76 -0.68
CA GLU A 64 8.75 -2.54 -0.76
C GLU A 64 9.04 -1.04 -0.85
N LYS A 65 9.91 -0.54 0.02
CA LYS A 65 10.28 0.86 -0.04
C LYS A 65 11.11 1.13 -1.28
N THR A 66 10.77 2.17 -2.02
CA THR A 66 11.48 2.54 -3.24
C THR A 66 12.31 3.81 -3.07
N THR A 67 11.75 4.82 -2.43
CA THR A 67 12.46 6.07 -2.22
C THR A 67 12.10 6.66 -0.88
N GLU A 68 13.00 7.49 -0.37
CA GLU A 68 12.78 8.18 0.88
C GLU A 68 13.29 9.61 0.72
N GLY A 69 12.38 10.58 0.86
CA GLY A 69 12.72 11.99 0.82
C GLY A 69 12.89 12.55 2.22
N SER A 70 12.92 13.86 2.35
CA SER A 70 13.08 14.46 3.68
C SER A 70 11.83 14.31 4.55
N THR A 71 10.66 14.43 3.96
CA THR A 71 9.40 14.31 4.70
C THR A 71 8.54 13.14 4.20
N SER A 72 8.94 12.48 3.13
CA SER A 72 8.10 11.49 2.47
C SER A 72 8.81 10.16 2.31
N VAL A 73 8.01 9.12 2.13
CA VAL A 73 8.51 7.79 1.82
C VAL A 73 7.55 7.19 0.79
N GLN A 74 8.10 6.46 -0.17
CA GLN A 74 7.31 5.83 -1.21
C GLN A 74 7.49 4.32 -1.17
N TYR A 75 6.39 3.61 -1.28
CA TYR A 75 6.39 2.15 -1.34
C TYR A 75 5.79 1.68 -2.65
N LEU A 76 6.38 0.65 -3.20
CA LEU A 76 5.81 -0.06 -4.33
C LEU A 76 5.05 -1.26 -3.77
N VAL A 77 3.79 -1.38 -4.12
CA VAL A 77 2.95 -2.48 -3.67
C VAL A 77 2.58 -3.34 -4.87
N HIS A 78 2.93 -4.62 -4.79
CA HIS A 78 2.53 -5.62 -5.78
C HIS A 78 1.50 -6.53 -5.17
N VAL A 79 0.47 -6.87 -5.93
CA VAL A 79 -0.58 -7.77 -5.48
C VAL A 79 -0.63 -8.97 -6.41
N TYR A 80 -0.59 -10.15 -5.82
CA TYR A 80 -0.60 -11.43 -6.54
C TYR A 80 -1.74 -12.29 -6.06
N ARG A 81 -2.20 -13.18 -6.96
CA ARG A 81 -3.09 -14.25 -6.54
C ARG A 81 -2.25 -15.32 -5.87
N CYS A 82 -2.63 -15.72 -4.67
CA CYS A 82 -1.87 -16.68 -3.90
C CYS A 82 -2.40 -18.09 -4.10
N THR A 83 -2.29 -18.61 -5.34
CA THR A 83 -2.71 -19.99 -5.64
C THR A 83 -1.52 -20.89 -5.82
N ASN A 84 -0.44 -20.37 -6.40
CA ASN A 84 0.83 -21.08 -6.49
C ASN A 84 1.89 -20.00 -6.62
N LEU A 85 3.12 -20.37 -6.80
CA LEU A 85 4.24 -19.43 -6.74
C LEU A 85 4.59 -18.81 -8.09
N GLU A 86 3.73 -18.92 -9.08
CA GLU A 86 4.04 -18.40 -10.40
C GLU A 86 3.78 -16.92 -10.51
N GLU A 87 4.67 -16.25 -11.21
CA GLU A 87 4.56 -14.81 -11.44
C GLU A 87 3.39 -14.43 -12.33
N LYS A 88 2.82 -15.39 -13.03
CA LYS A 88 1.66 -15.16 -13.87
C LYS A 88 0.44 -14.72 -13.10
N ASN A 89 0.48 -14.82 -11.80
CA ASN A 89 -0.62 -14.44 -10.94
C ASN A 89 -0.58 -12.99 -10.49
N PHE A 90 0.26 -12.20 -11.12
CA PHE A 90 0.34 -10.76 -10.85
C PHE A 90 -0.97 -10.09 -11.25
N ILE A 91 -1.55 -9.34 -10.33
CA ILE A 91 -2.86 -8.72 -10.50
C ILE A 91 -2.77 -7.21 -10.60
N PHE A 92 -1.96 -6.60 -9.76
CA PHE A 92 -2.03 -5.16 -9.59
C PHE A 92 -0.74 -4.63 -8.98
N SER A 93 -0.36 -3.42 -9.36
CA SER A 93 0.72 -2.71 -8.66
C SER A 93 0.46 -1.21 -8.66
N THR A 94 1.03 -0.54 -7.69
CA THR A 94 1.01 0.91 -7.64
C THR A 94 2.09 1.40 -6.69
N HIS A 95 2.46 2.67 -6.84
CA HIS A 95 3.34 3.36 -5.91
C HIS A 95 2.49 4.20 -4.97
N VAL A 96 2.75 4.05 -3.67
CA VAL A 96 2.04 4.82 -2.65
C VAL A 96 3.04 5.75 -1.98
N THR A 97 2.73 7.05 -1.97
CA THR A 97 3.58 8.03 -1.33
C THR A 97 2.91 8.53 -0.07
N LEU A 98 3.64 8.44 1.04
CA LEU A 98 3.17 8.91 2.34
C LEU A 98 4.11 10.00 2.84
N VAL A 99 3.54 10.91 3.64
CA VAL A 99 4.29 12.04 4.19
C VAL A 99 4.10 12.05 5.70
N ARG A 100 5.20 12.26 6.41
CA ARG A 100 5.12 12.41 7.86
C ARG A 100 4.52 13.75 8.20
N VAL A 101 3.56 13.76 9.11
CA VAL A 101 2.90 14.98 9.56
C VAL A 101 2.93 15.07 11.09
N ASP A 102 2.85 16.29 11.59
CA ASP A 102 2.72 16.53 13.03
C ASP A 102 1.25 16.43 13.43
N GLY A 103 0.96 16.72 14.69
CA GLY A 103 -0.39 16.65 15.20
C GLY A 103 -1.36 17.63 14.58
N GLN A 104 -0.87 18.60 13.82
CA GLN A 104 -1.69 19.59 13.14
C GLN A 104 -1.74 19.37 11.63
N GLY A 105 -1.18 18.27 11.16
CA GLY A 105 -1.21 17.92 9.76
C GLY A 105 -0.12 18.56 8.91
N ARG A 106 0.88 19.17 9.53
CA ARG A 106 1.96 19.80 8.79
C ARG A 106 3.11 18.83 8.56
N LYS A 107 3.73 18.92 7.40
CA LYS A 107 4.84 18.02 7.04
C LYS A 107 6.03 18.25 7.95
N ILE A 108 6.62 17.17 8.44
CA ILE A 108 7.85 17.25 9.23
C ILE A 108 8.80 16.16 8.76
N PRO A 109 10.12 16.39 8.99
CA PRO A 109 11.14 15.47 8.46
C PRO A 109 11.12 14.10 9.09
N LEU A 110 11.36 13.09 8.28
CA LEU A 110 11.49 11.71 8.74
C LEU A 110 12.74 11.51 9.56
N GLN A 111 13.81 12.15 9.15
CA GLN A 111 15.12 11.88 9.73
C GLN A 111 15.28 12.31 11.18
N GLY A 112 14.47 13.29 11.60
CA GLY A 112 14.52 13.71 13.00
C GLY A 112 14.24 12.55 13.94
N THR A 113 13.29 11.70 13.57
CA THR A 113 12.94 10.55 14.38
C THR A 113 14.04 9.49 14.36
N GLY A 114 14.62 9.24 13.19
CA GLY A 114 15.66 8.24 13.07
C GLY A 114 16.87 8.55 13.92
N LYS A 115 17.25 9.80 13.97
CA LYS A 115 18.41 10.20 14.74
C LYS A 115 18.22 10.11 16.22
N GLU A 116 17.02 10.34 16.66
CA GLU A 116 16.72 10.33 18.08
C GLU A 116 16.84 8.96 18.70
N LYS A 117 16.84 7.94 17.89
CA LYS A 117 16.93 6.59 18.38
C LYS A 117 18.34 6.12 18.62
N SER A 118 19.26 6.80 18.04
CA SER A 118 20.66 6.42 18.18
C SER A 118 21.34 7.09 19.37
#